data_73a03774aa706593251365c23e80d9d5
#
_entry.id   73a03774aa706593251365c23e80d9d5
#
_cell.length_a   1.000
_cell.length_b   1.000
_cell.length_c   1.000
_cell.angle_alpha   90.00
_cell.angle_beta   90.00
_cell.angle_gamma   90.00
#
_symmetry.space_group_name_H-M   'P 1'
#
loop_
_entity.id
_entity.type
_entity.pdbx_description
1 polymer ?
#
loop_
_entity_poly.entity_id
_entity_poly.type
_entity_poly.pdbx_seq_one_letter_code
_entity_poly.pdbx_strand_id
1 'polypeptide(L)'
;LAKGKGKLKIVGLHDRHSRREYGSFLPGGIRKVTSKREEVFMYFDPGDMKPPLNVYFSGYKTQEGFEGFYMMRNMGAPFLLIMEARLEGGAFYLGDKEYENLIVSGIQDCLKQLGFDRSQLILSGLSMGTFGALYNGCKLKPHAILLGKPLASLGDMANNERISRPGGLPNS
;
A
#
# COMPACT_ATOMS: atom_id res chain seq x y z
N LEU A 1 -6.19 14.19 -21.03
CA LEU A 1 -5.96 14.39 -22.48
C LEU A 1 -4.96 15.54 -22.65
N ALA A 2 -3.71 15.20 -23.02
CA ALA A 2 -2.68 16.20 -23.28
C ALA A 2 -3.01 16.97 -24.57
N LYS A 3 -3.25 18.24 -24.48
CA LYS A 3 -3.29 19.15 -25.61
C LYS A 3 -1.86 19.60 -25.91
N GLY A 4 -1.17 18.92 -26.81
CA GLY A 4 0.16 19.30 -27.26
C GLY A 4 0.46 18.68 -28.63
N LYS A 5 1.38 19.34 -29.40
CA LYS A 5 1.82 18.87 -30.74
C LYS A 5 2.82 17.71 -30.68
N GLY A 6 2.87 16.94 -29.58
CA GLY A 6 3.76 15.79 -29.42
C GLY A 6 3.14 14.49 -29.93
N LYS A 7 3.98 13.58 -30.43
CA LYS A 7 3.57 12.21 -30.74
C LYS A 7 3.43 11.44 -29.45
N LEU A 8 2.21 10.96 -29.13
CA LEU A 8 1.98 10.05 -28.02
C LEU A 8 2.50 8.66 -28.40
N LYS A 9 3.45 8.13 -27.63
CA LYS A 9 3.90 6.75 -27.76
C LYS A 9 3.34 5.95 -26.58
N ILE A 10 2.49 4.96 -26.89
CA ILE A 10 2.03 4.01 -25.87
C ILE A 10 3.17 3.04 -25.63
N VAL A 11 3.78 3.07 -24.44
CA VAL A 11 4.89 2.20 -24.05
C VAL A 11 4.44 0.99 -23.24
N GLY A 12 3.19 0.94 -22.79
CA GLY A 12 2.59 -0.20 -22.12
C GLY A 12 1.09 -0.01 -21.95
N LEU A 13 0.37 -1.10 -21.97
CA LEU A 13 -1.05 -1.15 -21.61
C LEU A 13 -1.17 -2.01 -20.36
N HIS A 14 -1.52 -1.39 -19.23
CA HIS A 14 -1.86 -2.15 -18.04
C HIS A 14 -3.32 -2.56 -18.10
N ASP A 15 -3.56 -3.86 -18.16
CA ASP A 15 -4.90 -4.40 -18.02
C ASP A 15 -5.32 -4.33 -16.53
N ARG A 16 -6.21 -3.40 -16.25
CA ARG A 16 -6.78 -3.25 -14.90
C ARG A 16 -7.88 -4.27 -14.57
N HIS A 17 -8.22 -5.15 -15.51
CA HIS A 17 -9.19 -6.21 -15.26
C HIS A 17 -8.69 -7.20 -14.22
N SER A 18 -7.42 -7.55 -14.27
CA SER A 18 -6.79 -8.44 -13.28
C SER A 18 -6.92 -7.94 -11.85
N ARG A 19 -6.96 -6.63 -11.64
CA ARG A 19 -7.15 -6.02 -10.31
C ARG A 19 -8.53 -6.28 -9.73
N ARG A 20 -9.57 -6.25 -10.55
CA ARG A 20 -10.95 -6.58 -10.12
C ARG A 20 -11.06 -8.07 -9.79
N GLU A 21 -10.47 -8.89 -10.63
CA GLU A 21 -10.43 -10.33 -10.41
C GLU A 21 -9.62 -10.68 -9.18
N TYR A 22 -8.51 -9.99 -8.95
CA TYR A 22 -7.65 -10.23 -7.79
C TYR A 22 -8.34 -9.81 -6.47
N GLY A 23 -9.03 -8.70 -6.44
CA GLY A 23 -9.83 -8.27 -5.29
C GLY A 23 -11.02 -9.21 -5.02
N SER A 24 -11.54 -9.89 -6.06
CA SER A 24 -12.57 -10.91 -5.93
C SER A 24 -12.04 -12.31 -5.66
N PHE A 25 -10.76 -12.56 -5.96
CA PHE A 25 -10.10 -13.86 -5.77
C PHE A 25 -9.80 -14.18 -4.32
N LEU A 26 -9.62 -13.17 -3.47
CA LEU A 26 -9.38 -13.35 -2.05
C LEU A 26 -10.66 -12.96 -1.29
N PRO A 27 -11.39 -13.95 -0.75
CA PRO A 27 -12.50 -13.65 0.17
C PRO A 27 -12.01 -12.73 1.29
N GLY A 28 -12.68 -11.60 1.48
CA GLY A 28 -12.26 -10.58 2.45
C GLY A 28 -11.46 -9.41 1.84
N GLY A 29 -11.21 -9.42 0.53
CA GLY A 29 -10.60 -8.29 -0.16
C GLY A 29 -11.51 -7.06 -0.18
N ILE A 30 -10.97 -5.90 0.19
CA ILE A 30 -11.65 -4.62 0.24
C ILE A 30 -11.05 -3.72 -0.84
N ARG A 31 -11.90 -3.20 -1.72
CA ARG A 31 -11.52 -2.17 -2.68
C ARG A 31 -12.18 -0.87 -2.27
N LYS A 32 -11.38 0.14 -1.96
CA LYS A 32 -11.84 1.52 -1.70
C LYS A 32 -11.46 2.40 -2.89
N VAL A 33 -12.33 3.32 -3.26
CA VAL A 33 -12.15 4.17 -4.45
C VAL A 33 -12.45 5.63 -4.07
N THR A 34 -11.57 6.54 -4.46
CA THR A 34 -11.77 7.98 -4.32
C THR A 34 -12.75 8.52 -5.36
N SER A 35 -13.23 9.73 -5.16
CA SER A 35 -14.03 10.48 -6.14
C SER A 35 -13.31 10.65 -7.50
N LYS A 36 -11.98 10.72 -7.47
CA LYS A 36 -11.11 10.78 -8.65
C LYS A 36 -10.76 9.41 -9.24
N ARG A 37 -11.39 8.34 -8.75
CA ARG A 37 -11.19 6.95 -9.18
C ARG A 37 -9.80 6.38 -8.85
N GLU A 38 -9.10 6.94 -7.87
CA GLU A 38 -7.91 6.30 -7.32
C GLU A 38 -8.33 5.12 -6.43
N GLU A 39 -7.59 4.04 -6.50
CA GLU A 39 -7.96 2.78 -5.86
C GLU A 39 -6.98 2.39 -4.76
N VAL A 40 -7.52 1.94 -3.62
CA VAL A 40 -6.77 1.29 -2.55
C VAL A 40 -7.31 -0.12 -2.39
N PHE A 41 -6.43 -1.09 -2.44
CA PHE A 41 -6.77 -2.49 -2.20
C PHE A 41 -6.28 -2.92 -0.83
N MET A 42 -7.15 -3.54 -0.07
CA MET A 42 -6.86 -4.04 1.27
C MET A 42 -7.37 -5.48 1.40
N TYR A 43 -6.69 -6.26 2.21
CA TYR A 43 -7.15 -7.59 2.62
C TYR A 43 -7.06 -7.70 4.14
N PHE A 44 -8.19 -7.93 4.77
CA PHE A 44 -8.29 -8.08 6.22
C PHE A 44 -8.61 -9.53 6.59
N ASP A 45 -7.85 -10.07 7.54
CA ASP A 45 -8.11 -11.36 8.17
C ASP A 45 -8.12 -11.16 9.69
N PRO A 46 -9.23 -11.49 10.37
CA PRO A 46 -9.32 -11.31 11.83
C PRO A 46 -8.47 -12.30 12.63
N GLY A 47 -7.90 -13.33 11.98
CA GLY A 47 -7.07 -14.33 12.61
C GLY A 47 -7.71 -14.91 13.87
N ASP A 48 -6.91 -15.00 14.95
CA ASP A 48 -7.34 -15.47 16.27
C ASP A 48 -8.08 -14.39 17.10
N MET A 49 -8.32 -13.22 16.53
CA MET A 49 -8.94 -12.04 17.17
C MET A 49 -8.22 -11.53 18.43
N LYS A 50 -6.94 -11.84 18.58
CA LYS A 50 -6.11 -11.34 19.69
C LYS A 50 -5.15 -10.25 19.21
N PRO A 51 -4.87 -9.22 20.04
CA PRO A 51 -3.92 -8.19 19.64
C PRO A 51 -2.49 -8.75 19.47
N PRO A 52 -1.67 -8.08 18.62
CA PRO A 52 -1.97 -6.83 17.92
C PRO A 52 -2.62 -7.05 16.54
N LEU A 53 -3.25 -5.97 15.98
CA LEU A 53 -3.51 -5.89 14.55
C LEU A 53 -2.20 -5.58 13.83
N ASN A 54 -1.81 -6.46 12.91
CA ASN A 54 -0.61 -6.30 12.09
C ASN A 54 -0.99 -5.74 10.72
N VAL A 55 -0.59 -4.52 10.41
CA VAL A 55 -0.81 -3.89 9.09
C VAL A 55 0.47 -3.95 8.29
N TYR A 56 0.40 -4.50 7.08
CA TYR A 56 1.53 -4.61 6.18
C TYR A 56 1.30 -3.80 4.91
N PHE A 57 2.18 -2.86 4.64
CA PHE A 57 2.23 -2.08 3.42
C PHE A 57 3.12 -2.80 2.40
N SER A 58 2.54 -3.19 1.28
CA SER A 58 3.27 -3.88 0.21
C SER A 58 4.38 -3.01 -0.37
N GLY A 59 5.50 -3.63 -0.68
CA GLY A 59 6.56 -3.02 -1.46
C GLY A 59 6.19 -2.87 -2.94
N TYR A 60 7.16 -2.42 -3.74
CA TYR A 60 7.00 -2.39 -5.19
C TYR A 60 6.87 -3.80 -5.75
N LYS A 61 5.91 -4.00 -6.63
CA LYS A 61 5.72 -5.26 -7.36
C LYS A 61 5.45 -4.99 -8.84
N THR A 62 6.02 -5.81 -9.67
CA THR A 62 5.73 -5.85 -11.12
C THR A 62 4.41 -6.54 -11.43
N GLN A 63 3.96 -7.40 -10.51
CA GLN A 63 2.68 -8.10 -10.60
C GLN A 63 1.75 -7.65 -9.49
N GLU A 64 0.47 -7.58 -9.79
CA GLU A 64 -0.55 -7.25 -8.80
C GLU A 64 -0.68 -8.37 -7.77
N GLY A 65 -0.87 -7.99 -6.53
CA GLY A 65 -1.07 -8.94 -5.45
C GLY A 65 -0.71 -8.40 -4.08
N PHE A 66 -1.26 -9.04 -3.05
CA PHE A 66 -0.90 -8.72 -1.68
C PHE A 66 0.42 -9.41 -1.32
N GLU A 67 1.46 -8.58 -1.13
CA GLU A 67 2.71 -9.06 -0.58
C GLU A 67 2.52 -9.45 0.89
N GLY A 68 3.26 -10.49 1.31
CA GLY A 68 3.24 -10.91 2.71
C GLY A 68 2.04 -11.76 3.14
N PHE A 69 1.12 -12.12 2.23
CA PHE A 69 -0.10 -12.84 2.57
C PHE A 69 0.16 -14.13 3.38
N TYR A 70 1.00 -15.02 2.86
CA TYR A 70 1.29 -16.28 3.57
C TYR A 70 2.07 -16.08 4.87
N MET A 71 2.97 -15.10 4.90
CA MET A 71 3.71 -14.73 6.10
C MET A 71 2.75 -14.27 7.20
N MET A 72 1.86 -13.35 6.91
CA MET A 72 0.89 -12.82 7.87
C MET A 72 -0.12 -13.89 8.29
N ARG A 73 -0.63 -14.66 7.35
CA ARG A 73 -1.58 -15.74 7.65
C ARG A 73 -0.98 -16.81 8.57
N ASN A 74 0.30 -17.15 8.36
CA ASN A 74 0.96 -18.16 9.20
C ASN A 74 1.21 -17.69 10.64
N MET A 75 1.17 -16.40 10.92
CA MET A 75 1.24 -15.88 12.30
C MET A 75 -0.04 -16.16 13.10
N GLY A 76 -1.18 -16.38 12.44
CA GLY A 76 -2.45 -16.62 13.08
C GLY A 76 -3.10 -15.41 13.75
N ALA A 77 -2.36 -14.31 13.90
CA ALA A 77 -2.86 -13.05 14.48
C ALA A 77 -3.65 -12.22 13.45
N PRO A 78 -4.49 -11.26 13.88
CA PRO A 78 -5.19 -10.35 12.98
C PRO A 78 -4.22 -9.57 12.09
N PHE A 79 -4.53 -9.47 10.79
CA PHE A 79 -3.72 -8.67 9.88
C PHE A 79 -4.52 -7.95 8.81
N LEU A 80 -3.95 -6.85 8.34
CA LEU A 80 -4.43 -6.06 7.20
C LEU A 80 -3.29 -5.86 6.21
N LEU A 81 -3.46 -6.32 4.98
CA LEU A 81 -2.55 -6.03 3.87
C LEU A 81 -3.06 -4.85 3.09
N ILE A 82 -2.18 -3.92 2.72
CA ILE A 82 -2.49 -2.75 1.90
C ILE A 82 -1.60 -2.76 0.67
N MET A 83 -2.21 -2.64 -0.50
CA MET A 83 -1.51 -2.66 -1.78
C MET A 83 -1.59 -1.30 -2.48
N GLU A 84 -0.45 -0.77 -2.87
CA GLU A 84 -0.34 0.37 -3.77
C GLU A 84 -0.40 -0.11 -5.22
N ALA A 85 -1.31 0.44 -5.99
CA ALA A 85 -1.57 -0.06 -7.33
C ALA A 85 -1.74 1.05 -8.39
N ARG A 86 -1.49 2.32 -8.05
CA ARG A 86 -1.85 3.45 -8.92
C ARG A 86 -0.88 3.71 -10.05
N LEU A 87 0.42 3.55 -9.81
CA LEU A 87 1.49 3.85 -10.77
C LEU A 87 2.43 2.67 -10.90
N GLU A 88 3.04 2.55 -12.07
CA GLU A 88 4.21 1.71 -12.25
C GLU A 88 5.35 2.29 -11.39
N GLY A 89 5.94 1.45 -10.53
CA GLY A 89 6.89 1.91 -9.50
C GLY A 89 6.25 2.41 -8.21
N GLY A 90 4.91 2.55 -8.19
CA GLY A 90 4.14 2.95 -7.03
C GLY A 90 4.12 4.46 -6.79
N ALA A 91 3.12 4.91 -6.03
CA ALA A 91 2.99 6.28 -5.57
C ALA A 91 3.32 6.43 -4.08
N PHE A 92 4.00 5.44 -3.50
CA PHE A 92 4.47 5.44 -2.11
C PHE A 92 3.38 5.69 -1.07
N TYR A 93 2.14 5.29 -1.38
CA TYR A 93 0.96 5.54 -0.52
C TYR A 93 0.64 7.03 -0.31
N LEU A 94 1.24 7.91 -1.10
CA LEU A 94 0.92 9.33 -1.15
C LEU A 94 -0.22 9.60 -2.13
N GLY A 95 -1.02 10.60 -1.84
CA GLY A 95 -2.11 11.01 -2.70
C GLY A 95 -2.74 12.30 -2.21
N ASP A 96 -3.93 12.59 -2.71
CA ASP A 96 -4.69 13.67 -2.12
C ASP A 96 -5.27 13.24 -0.74
N LYS A 97 -5.85 14.20 -0.06
CA LYS A 97 -6.40 13.98 1.29
C LYS A 97 -7.46 12.87 1.33
N GLU A 98 -8.23 12.71 0.25
CA GLU A 98 -9.25 11.67 0.17
C GLU A 98 -8.61 10.28 0.12
N TYR A 99 -7.60 10.11 -0.74
CA TYR A 99 -6.86 8.85 -0.86
C TYR A 99 -6.18 8.46 0.47
N GLU A 100 -5.48 9.40 1.08
CA GLU A 100 -4.79 9.16 2.34
C GLU A 100 -5.78 8.81 3.48
N ASN A 101 -6.93 9.47 3.50
CA ASN A 101 -7.98 9.15 4.46
C ASN A 101 -8.58 7.76 4.25
N LEU A 102 -8.66 7.24 3.01
CA LEU A 102 -9.11 5.88 2.77
C LEU A 102 -8.20 4.84 3.43
N ILE A 103 -6.88 5.08 3.41
CA ILE A 103 -5.90 4.19 4.08
C ILE A 103 -6.10 4.24 5.59
N VAL A 104 -6.11 5.44 6.15
CA VAL A 104 -6.26 5.64 7.60
C VAL A 104 -7.59 5.07 8.11
N SER A 105 -8.69 5.40 7.45
CA SER A 105 -10.01 4.88 7.84
C SER A 105 -10.10 3.37 7.73
N GLY A 106 -9.49 2.77 6.69
CA GLY A 106 -9.45 1.31 6.55
C GLY A 106 -8.77 0.61 7.72
N ILE A 107 -7.66 1.16 8.21
CA ILE A 107 -6.98 0.64 9.40
C ILE A 107 -7.83 0.83 10.66
N GLN A 108 -8.44 2.02 10.83
CA GLN A 108 -9.30 2.32 11.97
C GLN A 108 -10.56 1.45 11.99
N ASP A 109 -11.16 1.15 10.84
CA ASP A 109 -12.31 0.26 10.73
C ASP A 109 -11.96 -1.15 11.23
N CYS A 110 -10.76 -1.67 10.85
CA CYS A 110 -10.29 -2.97 11.34
C CYS A 110 -10.04 -2.97 12.86
N LEU A 111 -9.40 -1.92 13.40
CA LEU A 111 -9.23 -1.78 14.85
C LEU A 111 -10.58 -1.78 15.57
N LYS A 112 -11.54 -0.99 15.08
CA LYS A 112 -12.90 -0.93 15.64
C LYS A 112 -13.60 -2.27 15.59
N GLN A 113 -13.49 -3.00 14.47
CA GLN A 113 -14.09 -4.33 14.31
C GLN A 113 -13.53 -5.34 15.30
N LEU A 114 -12.23 -5.24 15.63
CA LEU A 114 -11.55 -6.11 16.60
C LEU A 114 -11.74 -5.66 18.05
N GLY A 115 -12.24 -4.43 18.27
CA GLY A 115 -12.28 -3.81 19.61
C GLY A 115 -10.91 -3.40 20.14
N PHE A 116 -9.97 -3.12 19.24
CA PHE A 116 -8.58 -2.73 19.57
C PHE A 116 -8.40 -1.23 19.53
N ASP A 117 -7.41 -0.74 20.25
CA ASP A 117 -6.94 0.64 20.18
C ASP A 117 -5.56 0.73 19.49
N ARG A 118 -5.05 1.96 19.36
CA ARG A 118 -3.76 2.22 18.69
C ARG A 118 -2.55 1.59 19.38
N SER A 119 -2.63 1.30 20.69
CA SER A 119 -1.54 0.63 21.42
C SER A 119 -1.42 -0.85 21.06
N GLN A 120 -2.41 -1.37 20.33
CA GLN A 120 -2.51 -2.74 19.84
C GLN A 120 -2.36 -2.80 18.31
N LEU A 121 -1.77 -1.75 17.71
CA LEU A 121 -1.52 -1.62 16.28
C LEU A 121 -0.03 -1.71 15.98
N ILE A 122 0.35 -2.56 15.03
CA ILE A 122 1.70 -2.61 14.46
C ILE A 122 1.60 -2.29 12.97
N LEU A 123 2.40 -1.34 12.50
CA LEU A 123 2.56 -1.08 11.07
C LEU A 123 3.88 -1.66 10.59
N SER A 124 3.88 -2.25 9.42
CA SER A 124 5.08 -2.83 8.84
C SER A 124 5.13 -2.63 7.33
N GLY A 125 6.31 -2.69 6.76
CA GLY A 125 6.51 -2.59 5.32
C GLY A 125 7.92 -2.93 4.89
N LEU A 126 8.05 -3.31 3.62
CA LEU A 126 9.32 -3.57 2.97
C LEU A 126 9.52 -2.60 1.81
N SER A 127 10.73 -2.04 1.63
CA SER A 127 11.07 -1.13 0.52
C SER A 127 10.07 0.04 0.43
N MET A 128 9.33 0.21 -0.67
CA MET A 128 8.29 1.22 -0.82
C MET A 128 7.25 1.19 0.31
N GLY A 129 6.91 0.01 0.81
CA GLY A 129 5.97 -0.16 1.91
C GLY A 129 6.43 0.45 3.23
N THR A 130 7.76 0.63 3.41
CA THR A 130 8.30 1.30 4.61
C THR A 130 7.86 2.76 4.69
N PHE A 131 7.78 3.42 3.54
CA PHE A 131 7.28 4.80 3.49
C PHE A 131 5.80 4.85 3.87
N GLY A 132 4.98 3.93 3.35
CA GLY A 132 3.57 3.81 3.73
C GLY A 132 3.38 3.61 5.23
N ALA A 133 4.18 2.73 5.83
CA ALA A 133 4.15 2.46 7.27
C ALA A 133 4.57 3.69 8.10
N LEU A 134 5.66 4.38 7.73
CA LEU A 134 6.12 5.59 8.41
C LEU A 134 5.13 6.74 8.29
N TYR A 135 4.71 7.06 7.07
CA TYR A 135 3.84 8.19 6.78
C TYR A 135 2.49 8.07 7.50
N ASN A 136 1.87 6.89 7.42
CA ASN A 136 0.62 6.63 8.13
C ASN A 136 0.83 6.45 9.63
N GLY A 137 2.00 5.99 10.05
CA GLY A 137 2.39 5.89 11.45
C GLY A 137 2.38 7.23 12.18
N CYS A 138 2.82 8.31 11.51
CA CYS A 138 2.73 9.67 12.06
C CYS A 138 1.29 10.09 12.39
N LYS A 139 0.32 9.62 11.58
CA LYS A 139 -1.11 9.92 11.77
C LYS A 139 -1.77 9.01 12.81
N LEU A 140 -1.48 7.73 12.77
CA LEU A 140 -2.14 6.68 13.55
C LEU A 140 -1.53 6.49 14.95
N LYS A 141 -0.24 6.83 15.12
CA LYS A 141 0.53 6.63 16.36
C LYS A 141 0.41 5.19 16.89
N PRO A 142 0.87 4.20 16.11
CA PRO A 142 0.79 2.78 16.48
C PRO A 142 1.71 2.46 17.66
N HIS A 143 1.56 1.24 18.20
CA HIS A 143 2.47 0.70 19.21
C HIS A 143 3.91 0.55 18.67
N ALA A 144 4.04 0.03 17.45
CA ALA A 144 5.33 -0.17 16.80
C ALA A 144 5.25 -0.02 15.28
N ILE A 145 6.41 0.30 14.67
CA ILE A 145 6.60 0.33 13.21
C ILE A 145 7.81 -0.53 12.88
N LEU A 146 7.61 -1.55 12.04
CA LEU A 146 8.65 -2.49 11.59
C LEU A 146 9.01 -2.20 10.13
N LEU A 147 10.27 -1.89 9.87
CA LEU A 147 10.72 -1.45 8.56
C LEU A 147 11.82 -2.36 8.01
N GLY A 148 11.58 -2.94 6.85
CA GLY A 148 12.59 -3.69 6.10
C GLY A 148 13.10 -2.90 4.90
N LYS A 149 14.41 -2.67 4.80
CA LYS A 149 15.04 -1.86 3.72
C LYS A 149 14.37 -0.49 3.55
N PRO A 150 14.41 0.38 4.58
CA PRO A 150 13.67 1.62 4.56
C PRO A 150 14.20 2.59 3.50
N LEU A 151 13.26 3.29 2.84
CA LEU A 151 13.54 4.38 1.93
C LEU A 151 13.32 5.68 2.70
N ALA A 152 14.42 6.31 3.12
CA ALA A 152 14.38 7.46 4.02
C ALA A 152 14.24 8.82 3.30
N SER A 153 14.67 8.92 2.05
CA SER A 153 14.83 10.19 1.34
C SER A 153 14.15 10.17 -0.02
N LEU A 154 12.81 10.13 -0.07
CA LEU A 154 12.07 10.14 -1.35
C LEU A 154 12.33 11.41 -2.17
N GLY A 155 12.53 12.57 -1.52
CA GLY A 155 12.84 13.81 -2.20
C GLY A 155 14.16 13.75 -2.95
N ASP A 156 15.20 13.23 -2.31
CA ASP A 156 16.51 13.05 -2.94
C ASP A 156 16.44 12.01 -4.06
N MET A 157 15.67 10.95 -3.87
CA MET A 157 15.43 9.96 -4.92
C MET A 157 14.72 10.56 -6.13
N ALA A 158 13.70 11.38 -5.91
CA ALA A 158 12.94 12.04 -6.98
C ALA A 158 13.79 13.05 -7.76
N ASN A 159 14.72 13.73 -7.08
CA ASN A 159 15.62 14.73 -7.69
C ASN A 159 16.86 14.11 -8.33
N ASN A 160 17.13 12.83 -8.12
CA ASN A 160 18.28 12.17 -8.69
C ASN A 160 17.92 11.54 -10.04
N GLU A 161 18.41 12.14 -11.14
CA GLU A 161 18.15 11.68 -12.51
C GLU A 161 18.54 10.23 -12.78
N ARG A 162 19.50 9.68 -12.01
CA ARG A 162 19.92 8.28 -12.11
C ARG A 162 18.86 7.31 -11.56
N ILE A 163 17.94 7.80 -10.73
CA ILE A 163 16.88 7.00 -10.10
C ILE A 163 15.53 7.28 -10.77
N SER A 164 15.42 8.29 -11.62
CA SER A 164 14.18 8.73 -12.28
C SER A 164 13.72 7.85 -13.43
N ARG A 165 14.02 6.56 -13.41
CA ARG A 165 13.40 5.60 -14.35
C ARG A 165 12.04 5.15 -13.86
N PRO A 166 11.12 4.81 -14.79
CA PRO A 166 9.90 4.13 -14.41
C PRO A 166 10.23 2.93 -13.53
N GLY A 167 9.74 2.96 -12.27
CA GLY A 167 10.09 1.95 -11.29
C GLY A 167 11.08 2.41 -10.22
N GLY A 168 11.72 3.56 -10.35
CA GLY A 168 12.57 4.18 -9.31
C GLY A 168 13.72 3.30 -8.78
N LEU A 169 14.08 2.23 -9.50
CA LEU A 169 15.16 1.35 -9.12
C LEU A 169 16.46 1.81 -9.78
N PRO A 170 17.58 1.86 -9.04
CA PRO A 170 18.88 2.14 -9.63
C PRO A 170 19.22 1.11 -10.70
N ASN A 171 19.93 1.54 -11.74
CA ASN A 171 20.50 0.60 -12.68
C ASN A 171 21.44 -0.34 -11.91
N SER A 172 21.12 -1.62 -11.92
CA SER A 172 22.10 -2.68 -11.63
C SER A 172 23.14 -2.73 -12.72
#